data_f15d28c71cd554696abc1ff01a027eee
#
_entry.id   f15d28c71cd554696abc1ff01a027eee
#
_cell.length_a   1.000
_cell.length_b   1.000
_cell.length_c   1.000
_cell.angle_alpha   90.00
_cell.angle_beta   90.00
_cell.angle_gamma   90.00
#
_symmetry.space_group_name_H-M   'P 1'
#
loop_
_entity.id
_entity.type
_entity.pdbx_description
1 polymer ?
#
loop_
_entity_poly.entity_id
_entity_poly.type
_entity_poly.pdbx_seq_one_letter_code
_entity_poly.pdbx_strand_id
1 'polypeptide(L)'
;MPSICRPRTLLTIGPQWRGSANVDIGTEGIDIAFGIVREIVKLGIVAEASGRLDLKNAANRPVLVEIAADPDIKIQEVMTSGALRQLIAIEVKGGRDFSNIHNRIGEAEKSHQKACAAGYTECWTIVNVDRTDLHQARRESPSTDRFYRLSDLLDRASEGYRDFQDRIQALTGIAAS
;
A
#
# COMPACT_ATOMS: atom_id res chain seq x y z
N MET A 1 2.46 -41.07 52.16
CA MET A 1 2.54 -39.72 51.58
C MET A 1 2.59 -39.92 50.07
N PRO A 2 1.50 -39.69 49.29
CA PRO A 2 1.53 -39.79 47.83
C PRO A 2 2.01 -38.47 47.25
N SER A 3 3.01 -38.57 46.36
CA SER A 3 3.60 -37.48 45.58
C SER A 3 2.63 -37.04 44.50
N ILE A 4 2.21 -35.78 44.54
CA ILE A 4 1.34 -35.16 43.52
C ILE A 4 2.20 -34.75 42.33
N CYS A 5 2.07 -35.51 41.23
CA CYS A 5 2.64 -35.15 39.94
C CYS A 5 1.77 -34.03 39.31
N ARG A 6 2.30 -32.81 39.22
CA ARG A 6 1.67 -31.70 38.49
C ARG A 6 1.91 -31.84 36.98
N PRO A 7 0.90 -31.83 36.12
CA PRO A 7 1.13 -31.77 34.68
C PRO A 7 1.74 -30.40 34.30
N ARG A 8 2.90 -30.42 33.65
CA ARG A 8 3.49 -29.24 32.97
C ARG A 8 2.67 -28.95 31.71
N THR A 9 1.87 -27.92 31.76
CA THR A 9 1.23 -27.35 30.56
C THR A 9 2.33 -26.73 29.69
N LEU A 10 2.67 -27.40 28.61
CA LEU A 10 3.50 -26.81 27.54
C LEU A 10 2.63 -25.78 26.82
N LEU A 11 2.83 -24.52 27.16
CA LEU A 11 2.29 -23.40 26.37
C LEU A 11 3.00 -23.36 25.02
N THR A 12 2.28 -23.71 23.97
CA THR A 12 2.74 -23.55 22.58
C THR A 12 2.73 -22.07 22.22
N ILE A 13 3.86 -21.39 22.39
CA ILE A 13 4.05 -19.96 22.05
C ILE A 13 4.23 -19.74 20.52
N GLY A 14 4.37 -20.81 19.74
CA GLY A 14 4.73 -20.77 18.33
C GLY A 14 3.80 -19.99 17.37
N PRO A 15 2.45 -20.06 17.49
CA PRO A 15 1.55 -19.38 16.57
C PRO A 15 1.49 -17.85 16.72
N GLN A 16 1.68 -17.36 17.95
CA GLN A 16 1.60 -15.91 18.25
C GLN A 16 2.80 -15.12 17.72
N TRP A 17 3.99 -15.71 17.73
CA TRP A 17 5.20 -15.07 17.21
C TRP A 17 5.21 -14.94 15.68
N ARG A 18 4.60 -15.88 14.95
CA ARG A 18 4.48 -15.80 13.49
C ARG A 18 3.48 -14.73 13.07
N GLY A 19 2.42 -14.52 13.86
CA GLY A 19 1.42 -13.48 13.60
C GLY A 19 2.01 -12.07 13.76
N SER A 20 2.75 -11.79 14.84
CA SER A 20 3.35 -10.47 15.07
C SER A 20 4.43 -10.14 14.03
N ALA A 21 5.33 -11.07 13.69
CA ALA A 21 6.34 -10.83 12.68
C ALA A 21 5.74 -10.54 11.28
N ASN A 22 4.63 -11.17 10.91
CA ASN A 22 3.95 -10.90 9.65
C ASN A 22 3.22 -9.54 9.64
N VAL A 23 2.69 -9.10 10.77
CA VAL A 23 2.09 -7.77 10.92
C VAL A 23 3.17 -6.70 10.83
N ASP A 24 4.32 -6.88 11.51
CA ASP A 24 5.44 -5.95 11.47
C ASP A 24 5.98 -5.77 10.03
N ILE A 25 6.17 -6.86 9.27
CA ILE A 25 6.62 -6.81 7.87
C ILE A 25 5.57 -6.15 6.96
N GLY A 26 4.28 -6.34 7.22
CA GLY A 26 3.20 -5.69 6.48
C GLY A 26 3.22 -4.18 6.69
N THR A 27 3.32 -3.73 7.94
CA THR A 27 3.39 -2.32 8.32
C THR A 27 4.64 -1.65 7.75
N GLU A 28 5.82 -2.32 7.83
CA GLU A 28 7.06 -1.82 7.24
C GLU A 28 6.92 -1.54 5.74
N GLY A 29 6.26 -2.43 5.00
CA GLY A 29 6.02 -2.25 3.56
C GLY A 29 5.15 -1.04 3.24
N ILE A 30 4.11 -0.79 4.05
CA ILE A 30 3.22 0.37 3.92
C ILE A 30 3.99 1.66 4.22
N ASP A 31 4.78 1.69 5.28
CA ASP A 31 5.58 2.86 5.66
C ASP A 31 6.62 3.22 4.58
N ILE A 32 7.28 2.22 3.98
CA ILE A 32 8.20 2.42 2.87
C ILE A 32 7.46 2.99 1.66
N ALA A 33 6.33 2.39 1.26
CA ALA A 33 5.54 2.86 0.12
C ALA A 33 5.04 4.29 0.34
N PHE A 34 4.54 4.61 1.54
CA PHE A 34 4.11 5.95 1.92
C PHE A 34 5.27 6.95 1.88
N GLY A 35 6.46 6.57 2.35
CA GLY A 35 7.68 7.37 2.27
C GLY A 35 8.08 7.68 0.83
N ILE A 36 7.95 6.71 -0.10
CA ILE A 36 8.20 6.93 -1.54
C ILE A 36 7.19 7.93 -2.12
N VAL A 37 5.89 7.76 -1.82
CA VAL A 37 4.85 8.72 -2.25
C VAL A 37 5.17 10.12 -1.70
N ARG A 38 5.52 10.24 -0.42
CA ARG A 38 5.91 11.50 0.22
C ARG A 38 7.05 12.21 -0.52
N GLU A 39 8.10 11.48 -0.89
CA GLU A 39 9.22 12.05 -1.66
C GLU A 39 8.79 12.57 -3.03
N ILE A 40 7.92 11.83 -3.71
CA ILE A 40 7.41 12.22 -5.04
C ILE A 40 6.59 13.53 -4.97
N VAL A 41 5.75 13.66 -3.94
CA VAL A 41 4.81 14.79 -3.81
C VAL A 41 5.33 15.91 -2.92
N LYS A 42 6.59 15.89 -2.51
CA LYS A 42 7.17 16.78 -1.48
C LYS A 42 6.98 18.27 -1.76
N LEU A 43 6.98 18.69 -3.03
CA LEU A 43 6.79 20.10 -3.40
C LEU A 43 5.34 20.58 -3.16
N GLY A 44 4.38 19.67 -3.03
CA GLY A 44 2.99 20.01 -2.75
C GLY A 44 2.64 19.99 -1.27
N ILE A 45 3.53 19.50 -0.38
CA ILE A 45 3.22 19.31 1.05
C ILE A 45 3.02 20.66 1.73
N VAL A 46 1.86 20.83 2.36
CA VAL A 46 1.52 22.02 3.17
C VAL A 46 1.41 21.68 4.65
N ALA A 47 1.08 20.43 5.00
CA ALA A 47 1.14 19.91 6.36
C ALA A 47 1.39 18.41 6.34
N GLU A 48 1.97 17.89 7.43
CA GLU A 48 2.30 16.48 7.59
C GLU A 48 1.99 16.03 9.03
N ALA A 49 1.37 14.87 9.15
CA ALA A 49 1.15 14.19 10.42
C ALA A 49 1.47 12.70 10.26
N SER A 50 1.47 11.93 11.33
CA SER A 50 1.70 10.49 11.27
C SER A 50 0.70 9.81 10.32
N GLY A 51 1.20 9.21 9.23
CA GLY A 51 0.38 8.52 8.23
C GLY A 51 -0.52 9.43 7.37
N ARG A 52 -0.28 10.76 7.36
CA ARG A 52 -1.08 11.71 6.57
C ARG A 52 -0.24 12.85 6.01
N LEU A 53 -0.48 13.16 4.74
CA LEU A 53 0.04 14.35 4.07
C LEU A 53 -1.14 15.18 3.56
N ASP A 54 -1.13 16.46 3.89
CA ASP A 54 -2.02 17.46 3.29
C ASP A 54 -1.21 18.23 2.24
N LEU A 55 -1.69 18.20 1.01
CA LEU A 55 -0.98 18.74 -0.16
C LEU A 55 -1.82 19.81 -0.84
N LYS A 56 -1.16 20.65 -1.66
CA LYS A 56 -1.82 21.50 -2.66
C LYS A 56 -1.28 21.19 -4.05
N ASN A 57 -2.17 20.97 -5.00
CA ASN A 57 -1.82 20.74 -6.40
C ASN A 57 -1.67 22.05 -7.18
N ALA A 58 -1.25 21.96 -8.46
CA ALA A 58 -1.07 23.11 -9.34
C ALA A 58 -2.35 23.97 -9.53
N ALA A 59 -3.53 23.38 -9.36
CA ALA A 59 -4.81 24.08 -9.37
C ALA A 59 -5.19 24.68 -8.00
N ASN A 60 -4.25 24.68 -7.02
CA ASN A 60 -4.46 25.11 -5.63
C ASN A 60 -5.56 24.33 -4.88
N ARG A 61 -5.92 23.15 -5.35
CA ARG A 61 -6.85 22.25 -4.65
C ARG A 61 -6.13 21.39 -3.64
N PRO A 62 -6.74 21.11 -2.47
CA PRO A 62 -6.15 20.19 -1.51
C PRO A 62 -6.15 18.76 -2.06
N VAL A 63 -5.03 18.05 -1.85
CA VAL A 63 -4.90 16.62 -2.09
C VAL A 63 -4.47 15.97 -0.78
N LEU A 64 -5.11 14.87 -0.41
CA LEU A 64 -4.87 14.13 0.81
C LEU A 64 -4.22 12.80 0.46
N VAL A 65 -3.12 12.46 1.14
CA VAL A 65 -2.51 11.14 1.13
C VAL A 65 -2.57 10.57 2.53
N GLU A 66 -3.18 9.43 2.72
CA GLU A 66 -3.41 8.85 4.06
C GLU A 66 -3.14 7.35 4.07
N ILE A 67 -2.45 6.88 5.12
CA ILE A 67 -2.43 5.46 5.48
C ILE A 67 -3.81 5.11 6.07
N ALA A 68 -4.40 4.01 5.62
CA ALA A 68 -5.72 3.57 6.04
C ALA A 68 -5.77 2.04 6.18
N ALA A 69 -6.89 1.51 6.65
CA ALA A 69 -7.07 0.07 6.82
C ALA A 69 -7.44 -0.64 5.49
N ASP A 70 -8.14 0.06 4.59
CA ASP A 70 -8.62 -0.49 3.31
C ASP A 70 -9.03 0.69 2.39
N PRO A 71 -8.29 0.98 1.31
CA PRO A 71 -6.96 0.46 0.94
C PRO A 71 -5.84 0.95 1.88
N ASP A 72 -4.66 0.32 1.81
CA ASP A 72 -3.52 0.64 2.68
C ASP A 72 -3.07 2.12 2.57
N ILE A 73 -3.08 2.69 1.35
CA ILE A 73 -2.82 4.12 1.12
C ILE A 73 -3.91 4.68 0.20
N LYS A 74 -4.51 5.80 0.63
CA LYS A 74 -5.52 6.57 -0.13
C LYS A 74 -4.94 7.87 -0.63
N ILE A 75 -5.19 8.20 -1.91
CA ILE A 75 -4.90 9.52 -2.47
C ILE A 75 -6.21 10.11 -3.01
N GLN A 76 -6.59 11.27 -2.48
CA GLN A 76 -7.88 11.91 -2.72
C GLN A 76 -7.70 13.40 -2.97
N GLU A 77 -8.52 13.99 -3.84
CA GLU A 77 -8.56 15.44 -4.07
C GLU A 77 -9.84 16.03 -3.51
N VAL A 78 -9.74 17.16 -2.81
CA VAL A 78 -10.89 17.89 -2.31
C VAL A 78 -11.35 18.86 -3.42
N MET A 79 -12.56 18.63 -3.91
CA MET A 79 -13.18 19.48 -4.94
C MET A 79 -13.67 20.79 -4.35
N THR A 80 -13.90 21.80 -5.20
CA THR A 80 -14.44 23.10 -4.76
C THR A 80 -15.78 22.97 -4.04
N SER A 81 -16.55 21.95 -4.34
CA SER A 81 -17.81 21.61 -3.65
C SER A 81 -17.62 21.05 -2.25
N GLY A 82 -16.37 20.74 -1.84
CA GLY A 82 -16.06 19.99 -0.63
C GLY A 82 -16.14 18.46 -0.78
N ALA A 83 -16.60 17.95 -1.92
CA ALA A 83 -16.64 16.52 -2.20
C ALA A 83 -15.22 15.97 -2.42
N LEU A 84 -14.98 14.71 -2.01
CA LEU A 84 -13.73 14.00 -2.26
C LEU A 84 -13.80 13.31 -3.63
N ARG A 85 -12.82 13.60 -4.49
CA ARG A 85 -12.55 12.83 -5.69
C ARG A 85 -11.52 11.77 -5.36
N GLN A 86 -11.90 10.51 -5.52
CA GLN A 86 -11.03 9.37 -5.28
C GLN A 86 -10.03 9.26 -6.45
N LEU A 87 -8.73 9.40 -6.17
CA LEU A 87 -7.70 9.36 -7.22
C LEU A 87 -7.06 7.98 -7.31
N ILE A 88 -6.33 7.56 -6.27
CA ILE A 88 -5.55 6.32 -6.28
C ILE A 88 -5.80 5.56 -4.98
N ALA A 89 -6.09 4.27 -5.10
CA ALA A 89 -6.10 3.28 -4.03
C ALA A 89 -4.86 2.40 -4.17
N ILE A 90 -4.02 2.30 -3.14
CA ILE A 90 -2.81 1.47 -3.16
C ILE A 90 -2.92 0.39 -2.09
N GLU A 91 -2.74 -0.86 -2.51
CA GLU A 91 -2.57 -2.02 -1.65
C GLU A 91 -1.10 -2.43 -1.60
N VAL A 92 -0.58 -2.70 -0.41
CA VAL A 92 0.82 -3.11 -0.21
C VAL A 92 0.86 -4.53 0.36
N LYS A 93 1.42 -5.45 -0.40
CA LYS A 93 1.56 -6.85 0.00
C LYS A 93 3.00 -7.13 0.43
N GLY A 94 3.30 -6.77 1.70
CA GLY A 94 4.64 -6.64 2.27
C GLY A 94 5.39 -7.94 2.59
N GLY A 95 4.76 -9.12 2.55
CA GLY A 95 5.44 -10.36 2.90
C GLY A 95 6.41 -10.85 1.82
N ARG A 96 7.56 -11.37 2.28
CA ARG A 96 8.62 -11.93 1.42
C ARG A 96 8.39 -13.39 1.02
N ASP A 97 7.34 -14.03 1.54
CA ASP A 97 7.03 -15.43 1.27
C ASP A 97 6.32 -15.58 -0.08
N PHE A 98 7.07 -16.11 -1.05
CA PHE A 98 6.56 -16.39 -2.40
C PHE A 98 5.40 -17.41 -2.40
N SER A 99 5.38 -18.37 -1.46
CA SER A 99 4.37 -19.43 -1.42
C SER A 99 2.94 -18.90 -1.21
N ASN A 100 2.78 -17.71 -0.62
CA ASN A 100 1.50 -17.08 -0.32
C ASN A 100 1.13 -15.92 -1.24
N ILE A 101 1.92 -15.63 -2.27
CA ILE A 101 1.71 -14.45 -3.11
C ILE A 101 0.33 -14.45 -3.80
N HIS A 102 -0.14 -15.61 -4.28
CA HIS A 102 -1.43 -15.74 -4.94
C HIS A 102 -2.61 -15.41 -4.01
N ASN A 103 -2.57 -15.89 -2.76
CA ASN A 103 -3.59 -15.53 -1.76
C ASN A 103 -3.62 -14.04 -1.50
N ARG A 104 -2.44 -13.39 -1.41
CA ARG A 104 -2.31 -11.95 -1.17
C ARG A 104 -2.79 -11.11 -2.34
N ILE A 105 -2.56 -11.56 -3.58
CA ILE A 105 -3.11 -10.92 -4.78
C ILE A 105 -4.64 -11.04 -4.78
N GLY A 106 -5.20 -12.18 -4.40
CA GLY A 106 -6.64 -12.34 -4.23
C GLY A 106 -7.25 -11.47 -3.12
N GLU A 107 -6.50 -11.17 -2.06
CA GLU A 107 -6.90 -10.18 -1.04
C GLU A 107 -6.87 -8.75 -1.59
N ALA A 108 -5.84 -8.40 -2.37
CA ALA A 108 -5.76 -7.10 -3.05
C ALA A 108 -6.94 -6.91 -4.01
N GLU A 109 -7.33 -7.95 -4.76
CA GLU A 109 -8.50 -7.91 -5.65
C GLU A 109 -9.77 -7.52 -4.90
N LYS A 110 -10.03 -8.12 -3.72
CA LYS A 110 -11.22 -7.80 -2.91
C LYS A 110 -11.22 -6.33 -2.43
N SER A 111 -10.06 -5.81 -2.05
CA SER A 111 -9.90 -4.42 -1.66
C SER A 111 -10.12 -3.50 -2.86
N HIS A 112 -9.53 -3.81 -4.01
CA HIS A 112 -9.68 -3.02 -5.22
C HIS A 112 -11.11 -3.01 -5.77
N GLN A 113 -11.87 -4.12 -5.68
CA GLN A 113 -13.29 -4.12 -6.01
C GLN A 113 -14.09 -3.12 -5.18
N LYS A 114 -13.80 -3.01 -3.87
CA LYS A 114 -14.42 -2.01 -3.00
C LYS A 114 -13.97 -0.59 -3.38
N ALA A 115 -12.67 -0.40 -3.68
CA ALA A 115 -12.12 0.88 -4.09
C ALA A 115 -12.75 1.35 -5.41
N CYS A 116 -12.88 0.47 -6.41
CA CYS A 116 -13.58 0.76 -7.66
C CYS A 116 -15.05 1.15 -7.41
N ALA A 117 -15.75 0.41 -6.53
CA ALA A 117 -17.14 0.73 -6.15
C ALA A 117 -17.24 2.08 -5.40
N ALA A 118 -16.19 2.49 -4.68
CA ALA A 118 -16.08 3.79 -4.02
C ALA A 118 -15.67 4.92 -4.99
N GLY A 119 -15.39 4.61 -6.26
CA GLY A 119 -15.10 5.59 -7.31
C GLY A 119 -13.64 5.99 -7.45
N TYR A 120 -12.70 5.17 -6.96
CA TYR A 120 -11.28 5.39 -7.23
C TYR A 120 -10.98 5.29 -8.72
N THR A 121 -10.18 6.24 -9.21
CA THR A 121 -9.81 6.33 -10.64
C THR A 121 -8.81 5.24 -11.01
N GLU A 122 -7.86 4.96 -10.14
CA GLU A 122 -6.87 3.89 -10.32
C GLU A 122 -6.66 3.10 -9.02
N CYS A 123 -6.44 1.79 -9.17
CA CYS A 123 -6.16 0.84 -8.11
C CYS A 123 -4.81 0.16 -8.36
N TRP A 124 -3.85 0.34 -7.45
CA TRP A 124 -2.49 -0.15 -7.60
C TRP A 124 -2.12 -1.16 -6.52
N THR A 125 -1.35 -2.18 -6.88
CA THR A 125 -0.80 -3.15 -5.93
C THR A 125 0.73 -3.09 -5.93
N ILE A 126 1.32 -2.87 -4.76
CA ILE A 126 2.76 -2.96 -4.52
C ILE A 126 3.06 -4.31 -3.88
N VAL A 127 3.95 -5.10 -4.49
CA VAL A 127 4.37 -6.41 -3.99
C VAL A 127 5.83 -6.38 -3.53
N ASN A 128 6.13 -7.02 -2.41
CA ASN A 128 7.48 -7.14 -1.86
C ASN A 128 8.11 -8.51 -2.19
N VAL A 129 7.85 -9.01 -3.40
CA VAL A 129 8.40 -10.29 -3.88
C VAL A 129 8.93 -10.09 -5.30
N ASP A 130 10.25 -10.16 -5.46
CA ASP A 130 10.94 -9.87 -6.73
C ASP A 130 10.61 -10.87 -7.85
N ARG A 131 10.25 -12.10 -7.51
CA ARG A 131 9.97 -13.18 -8.47
C ARG A 131 8.49 -13.29 -8.85
N THR A 132 7.66 -12.29 -8.52
CA THR A 132 6.24 -12.32 -8.87
C THR A 132 6.06 -12.25 -10.39
N ASP A 133 5.34 -13.21 -10.96
CA ASP A 133 4.86 -13.13 -12.35
C ASP A 133 3.71 -12.11 -12.42
N LEU A 134 4.01 -10.92 -12.91
CA LEU A 134 3.04 -9.84 -13.02
C LEU A 134 1.92 -10.14 -14.03
N HIS A 135 2.16 -11.00 -15.03
CA HIS A 135 1.10 -11.43 -15.95
C HIS A 135 0.08 -12.33 -15.26
N GLN A 136 0.56 -13.23 -14.40
CA GLN A 136 -0.32 -14.07 -13.58
C GLN A 136 -1.04 -13.22 -12.54
N ALA A 137 -0.36 -12.30 -11.87
CA ALA A 137 -0.94 -11.38 -10.90
C ALA A 137 -2.12 -10.58 -11.50
N ARG A 138 -1.98 -10.08 -12.74
CA ARG A 138 -3.06 -9.39 -13.47
C ARG A 138 -4.27 -10.26 -13.76
N ARG A 139 -4.09 -11.55 -13.97
CA ARG A 139 -5.22 -12.49 -14.14
C ARG A 139 -5.95 -12.77 -12.83
N GLU A 140 -5.22 -12.75 -11.71
CA GLU A 140 -5.74 -13.01 -10.37
C GLU A 140 -6.37 -11.77 -9.72
N SER A 141 -5.94 -10.57 -10.15
CA SER A 141 -6.51 -9.30 -9.69
C SER A 141 -6.78 -8.37 -10.89
N PRO A 142 -7.87 -8.62 -11.61
CA PRO A 142 -8.25 -7.82 -12.78
C PRO A 142 -8.65 -6.38 -12.43
N SER A 143 -9.06 -6.10 -11.18
CA SER A 143 -9.34 -4.75 -10.69
C SER A 143 -8.09 -3.94 -10.36
N THR A 144 -6.89 -4.54 -10.44
CA THR A 144 -5.62 -3.84 -10.26
C THR A 144 -5.16 -3.24 -11.59
N ASP A 145 -5.14 -1.92 -11.70
CA ASP A 145 -4.66 -1.20 -12.89
C ASP A 145 -3.15 -1.32 -13.04
N ARG A 146 -2.41 -1.29 -11.93
CA ARG A 146 -0.94 -1.34 -11.90
C ARG A 146 -0.40 -2.23 -10.81
N PHE A 147 0.64 -2.99 -11.17
CA PHE A 147 1.47 -3.75 -10.24
C PHE A 147 2.87 -3.18 -10.23
N TYR A 148 3.40 -2.92 -9.03
CA TYR A 148 4.78 -2.48 -8.82
C TYR A 148 5.50 -3.44 -7.88
N ARG A 149 6.80 -3.64 -8.09
CA ARG A 149 7.66 -4.30 -7.10
C ARG A 149 8.24 -3.24 -6.17
N LEU A 150 8.24 -3.53 -4.88
CA LEU A 150 8.80 -2.59 -3.90
C LEU A 150 10.30 -2.35 -4.15
N SER A 151 11.04 -3.38 -4.60
CA SER A 151 12.45 -3.24 -5.01
C SER A 151 12.65 -2.24 -6.16
N ASP A 152 11.74 -2.26 -7.15
CA ASP A 152 11.82 -1.31 -8.26
C ASP A 152 11.52 0.12 -7.79
N LEU A 153 10.58 0.29 -6.84
CA LEU A 153 10.25 1.61 -6.28
C LEU A 153 11.35 2.18 -5.38
N LEU A 154 12.21 1.35 -4.82
CA LEU A 154 13.37 1.78 -4.05
C LEU A 154 14.55 2.21 -4.94
N ASP A 155 14.60 1.76 -6.19
CA ASP A 155 15.59 2.18 -7.18
C ASP A 155 15.03 3.30 -8.07
N ARG A 156 15.43 4.55 -7.81
CA ARG A 156 15.00 5.72 -8.58
C ARG A 156 15.41 5.69 -10.06
N ALA A 157 16.38 4.85 -10.44
CA ALA A 157 16.80 4.67 -11.82
C ALA A 157 15.94 3.63 -12.56
N SER A 158 15.12 2.86 -11.85
CA SER A 158 14.26 1.84 -12.42
C SER A 158 13.14 2.44 -13.29
N GLU A 159 12.67 1.67 -14.26
CA GLU A 159 11.49 2.03 -15.05
C GLU A 159 10.22 2.03 -14.18
N GLY A 160 10.13 1.09 -13.22
CA GLY A 160 9.00 0.99 -12.29
C GLY A 160 8.85 2.23 -11.42
N TYR A 161 9.96 2.79 -10.89
CA TYR A 161 9.91 4.03 -10.12
C TYR A 161 9.46 5.21 -10.99
N ARG A 162 9.99 5.35 -12.22
CA ARG A 162 9.62 6.46 -13.12
C ARG A 162 8.14 6.40 -13.50
N ASP A 163 7.62 5.22 -13.88
CA ASP A 163 6.17 5.08 -14.18
C ASP A 163 5.31 5.43 -12.95
N PHE A 164 5.71 4.95 -11.76
CA PHE A 164 5.02 5.26 -10.51
C PHE A 164 5.02 6.76 -10.20
N GLN A 165 6.16 7.42 -10.33
CA GLN A 165 6.33 8.86 -10.12
C GLN A 165 5.48 9.66 -11.09
N ASP A 166 5.60 9.39 -12.39
CA ASP A 166 4.89 10.12 -13.45
C ASP A 166 3.37 10.04 -13.26
N ARG A 167 2.86 8.87 -12.87
CA ARG A 167 1.43 8.68 -12.61
C ARG A 167 0.93 9.39 -11.38
N ILE A 168 1.67 9.31 -10.27
CA ILE A 168 1.31 10.08 -9.07
C ILE A 168 1.23 11.57 -9.40
N GLN A 169 2.21 12.11 -10.09
CA GLN A 169 2.25 13.52 -10.47
C GLN A 169 1.11 13.89 -11.41
N ALA A 170 0.86 13.07 -12.42
CA ALA A 170 -0.23 13.31 -13.39
C ALA A 170 -1.61 13.29 -12.71
N LEU A 171 -1.87 12.31 -11.84
CA LEU A 171 -3.18 12.16 -11.19
C LEU A 171 -3.41 13.16 -10.05
N THR A 172 -2.38 13.53 -9.32
CA THR A 172 -2.48 14.51 -8.23
C THR A 172 -2.39 15.95 -8.71
N GLY A 173 -1.76 16.19 -9.86
CA GLY A 173 -1.44 17.53 -10.36
C GLY A 173 -0.34 18.22 -9.55
N ILE A 174 0.56 17.46 -8.90
CA ILE A 174 1.71 17.97 -8.15
C ILE A 174 2.93 17.91 -9.06
N ALA A 175 3.65 19.04 -9.17
CA ALA A 175 4.82 19.13 -10.04
C ALA A 175 5.97 18.20 -9.58
N ALA A 176 6.80 17.81 -10.54
CA ALA A 176 8.07 17.14 -10.29
C ALA A 176 9.03 18.01 -9.50
N SER A 177 9.86 17.37 -8.67
CA SER A 177 10.95 18.04 -7.92
C SER A 177 12.23 18.05 -8.76
#